data_67a378a6af5d6a90a932b2fdf169dd61
#
_entry.id   67a378a6af5d6a90a932b2fdf169dd61
#
_cell.length_a   1.000
_cell.length_b   1.000
_cell.length_c   1.000
_cell.angle_alpha   90.00
_cell.angle_beta   90.00
_cell.angle_gamma   90.00
#
_symmetry.space_group_name_H-M   'P 1'
#
loop_
_entity.id
_entity.type
_entity.pdbx_description
1 polymer ?
#
loop_
_entity_poly.entity_id
_entity_poly.type
_entity_poly.pdbx_seq_one_letter_code
_entity_poly.pdbx_strand_id
1 'polypeptide(L)'
;MSLRKGESTVSSARLGNPQRIFLEIIRLKLLQDVFFRYHLLPNNLNHKGNPMETTLIILKPDAVQRNLMGRILTRFEDKGLQIVGCKLMRISQELAAEHYKDHASKPFYPGLVRFMTGNPVLTMAVRGIGAITICRAMMGATFGSKAAAGTIRGDFGVSNSYNLIHGSDSPEAATRELGLFFKAGDILEYSRVGDSYVYDSTGSKPE
;
A
#
# COMPACT_ATOMS: atom_id res chain seq x y z
N MET A 1 -48.90 -11.59 50.23
CA MET A 1 -48.57 -11.31 48.81
C MET A 1 -47.08 -10.97 48.75
N SER A 2 -46.26 -11.97 48.44
CA SER A 2 -44.80 -11.90 48.53
C SER A 2 -44.24 -11.71 47.13
N LEU A 3 -43.53 -10.59 46.89
CA LEU A 3 -42.81 -10.31 45.64
C LEU A 3 -41.38 -10.87 45.76
N ARG A 4 -41.05 -11.87 44.95
CA ARG A 4 -39.68 -12.40 44.79
C ARG A 4 -38.89 -11.44 43.90
N LYS A 5 -37.76 -10.95 44.42
CA LYS A 5 -36.70 -10.30 43.63
C LYS A 5 -35.99 -11.37 42.81
N GLY A 6 -35.95 -11.22 41.48
CA GLY A 6 -35.09 -12.00 40.58
C GLY A 6 -33.71 -11.36 40.50
N GLU A 7 -32.70 -12.02 40.99
CA GLU A 7 -31.32 -11.68 40.78
C GLU A 7 -30.87 -12.18 39.39
N SER A 8 -30.52 -11.26 38.49
CA SER A 8 -29.90 -11.58 37.21
C SER A 8 -28.39 -11.76 37.42
N THR A 9 -27.93 -13.00 37.41
CA THR A 9 -26.51 -13.32 37.37
C THR A 9 -25.96 -13.03 35.95
N VAL A 10 -25.21 -11.95 35.82
CA VAL A 10 -24.40 -11.68 34.63
C VAL A 10 -23.24 -12.69 34.63
N SER A 11 -23.28 -13.62 33.68
CA SER A 11 -22.20 -14.57 33.41
C SER A 11 -20.93 -13.82 32.98
N SER A 12 -19.90 -13.86 33.82
CA SER A 12 -18.57 -13.39 33.50
C SER A 12 -17.96 -14.24 32.36
N ALA A 13 -17.93 -13.73 31.14
CA ALA A 13 -17.18 -14.34 30.06
C ALA A 13 -15.72 -14.48 30.50
N ARG A 14 -15.22 -15.71 30.56
CA ARG A 14 -13.84 -16.06 30.90
C ARG A 14 -12.92 -15.46 29.84
N LEU A 15 -12.23 -14.39 30.18
CA LEU A 15 -11.08 -13.87 29.41
C LEU A 15 -10.05 -15.02 29.36
N GLY A 16 -9.75 -15.48 28.15
CA GLY A 16 -8.78 -16.54 27.91
C GLY A 16 -7.40 -16.18 28.47
N ASN A 17 -6.64 -17.23 28.87
CA ASN A 17 -5.30 -17.10 29.45
C ASN A 17 -4.44 -16.11 28.63
N PRO A 18 -3.91 -15.02 29.24
CA PRO A 18 -3.12 -13.99 28.55
C PRO A 18 -1.92 -14.54 27.78
N GLN A 19 -1.29 -15.61 28.28
CA GLN A 19 -0.20 -16.30 27.58
C GLN A 19 -0.67 -17.00 26.30
N ARG A 20 -1.87 -17.54 26.29
CA ARG A 20 -2.45 -18.19 25.11
C ARG A 20 -2.82 -17.15 24.03
N ILE A 21 -3.35 -16.01 24.45
CA ILE A 21 -3.64 -14.87 23.56
C ILE A 21 -2.35 -14.33 22.96
N PHE A 22 -1.29 -14.17 23.76
CA PHE A 22 0.01 -13.71 23.32
C PHE A 22 0.66 -14.65 22.31
N LEU A 23 0.61 -15.97 22.54
CA LEU A 23 1.11 -16.98 21.62
C LEU A 23 0.32 -17.03 20.31
N GLU A 24 -1.00 -16.85 20.36
CA GLU A 24 -1.84 -16.75 19.16
C GLU A 24 -1.51 -15.49 18.33
N ILE A 25 -1.27 -14.36 18.98
CA ILE A 25 -0.86 -13.11 18.30
C ILE A 25 0.51 -13.29 17.62
N ILE A 26 1.47 -13.93 18.32
CA ILE A 26 2.79 -14.23 17.72
C ILE A 26 2.65 -15.21 16.56
N ARG A 27 1.83 -16.25 16.70
CA ARG A 27 1.57 -17.24 15.64
C ARG A 27 0.90 -16.59 14.43
N LEU A 28 -0.07 -15.71 14.64
CA LEU A 28 -0.72 -14.95 13.56
C LEU A 28 0.25 -13.97 12.87
N LYS A 29 1.13 -13.30 13.63
CA LYS A 29 2.19 -12.46 13.05
C LYS A 29 3.17 -13.29 12.24
N LEU A 30 3.68 -14.41 12.77
CA LEU A 30 4.58 -15.30 12.05
C LEU A 30 3.93 -15.88 10.80
N LEU A 31 2.65 -16.27 10.85
CA LEU A 31 1.90 -16.73 9.68
C LEU A 31 1.69 -15.59 8.66
N GLN A 32 1.44 -14.37 9.10
CA GLN A 32 1.38 -13.20 8.23
C GLN A 32 2.75 -12.92 7.58
N ASP A 33 3.84 -12.96 8.36
CA ASP A 33 5.19 -12.71 7.85
C ASP A 33 5.64 -13.81 6.87
N VAL A 34 5.31 -15.08 7.15
CA VAL A 34 5.58 -16.22 6.26
C VAL A 34 4.70 -16.13 5.01
N PHE A 35 3.39 -15.87 5.15
CA PHE A 35 2.47 -15.70 4.02
C PHE A 35 2.89 -14.51 3.14
N PHE A 36 3.23 -13.39 3.75
CA PHE A 36 3.72 -12.20 3.07
C PHE A 36 5.05 -12.46 2.35
N ARG A 37 5.95 -13.19 3.01
CA ARG A 37 7.26 -13.56 2.43
C ARG A 37 7.12 -14.55 1.27
N TYR A 38 6.14 -15.48 1.31
CA TYR A 38 5.89 -16.43 0.22
C TYR A 38 5.06 -15.87 -0.93
N HIS A 39 4.17 -14.90 -0.68
CA HIS A 39 3.30 -14.32 -1.72
C HIS A 39 3.83 -13.01 -2.31
N LEU A 40 4.75 -12.33 -1.63
CA LEU A 40 5.44 -11.15 -2.14
C LEU A 40 6.85 -11.43 -2.66
N LEU A 41 7.40 -12.63 -2.38
CA LEU A 41 8.53 -13.09 -3.19
C LEU A 41 8.01 -13.26 -4.63
N PRO A 42 8.77 -12.85 -5.64
CA PRO A 42 8.36 -13.00 -7.02
C PRO A 42 8.08 -14.49 -7.27
N ASN A 43 6.80 -14.87 -7.23
CA ASN A 43 6.40 -16.15 -7.77
C ASN A 43 6.73 -16.07 -9.25
N ASN A 44 7.86 -16.70 -9.58
CA ASN A 44 8.35 -16.97 -10.92
C ASN A 44 7.31 -17.77 -11.72
N LEU A 45 6.18 -17.17 -12.05
CA LEU A 45 5.34 -17.70 -13.10
C LEU A 45 5.85 -17.10 -14.42
N ASN A 46 6.89 -17.76 -14.96
CA ASN A 46 7.24 -17.84 -16.38
C ASN A 46 7.85 -16.63 -17.11
N HIS A 47 8.44 -15.65 -16.42
CA HIS A 47 9.30 -14.70 -17.13
C HIS A 47 10.77 -14.93 -16.74
N LYS A 48 11.48 -15.69 -17.55
CA LYS A 48 12.93 -15.90 -17.42
C LYS A 48 13.65 -14.57 -17.70
N GLY A 49 13.95 -13.80 -16.64
CA GLY A 49 14.82 -12.64 -16.86
C GLY A 49 14.73 -11.53 -15.82
N ASN A 50 13.66 -10.76 -15.79
CA ASN A 50 13.43 -9.73 -14.80
C ASN A 50 12.23 -10.09 -13.92
N PRO A 51 12.37 -10.08 -12.57
CA PRO A 51 11.28 -10.45 -11.69
C PRO A 51 10.15 -9.41 -11.77
N MET A 52 8.90 -9.91 -11.70
CA MET A 52 7.75 -9.05 -11.46
C MET A 52 7.85 -8.46 -10.07
N GLU A 53 7.85 -7.15 -9.97
CA GLU A 53 7.87 -6.42 -8.70
C GLU A 53 6.46 -5.95 -8.35
N THR A 54 6.17 -5.85 -7.06
CA THR A 54 4.97 -5.19 -6.56
C THR A 54 5.37 -4.05 -5.65
N THR A 55 4.83 -2.85 -5.85
CA THR A 55 5.13 -1.64 -5.09
C THR A 55 3.88 -1.05 -4.48
N LEU A 56 4.01 -0.38 -3.33
CA LEU A 56 2.94 0.42 -2.74
C LEU A 56 2.87 1.78 -3.43
N ILE A 57 1.67 2.16 -3.83
CA ILE A 57 1.32 3.52 -4.23
C ILE A 57 0.23 4.05 -3.31
N ILE A 58 0.37 5.29 -2.81
CA ILE A 58 -0.66 5.98 -2.04
C ILE A 58 -1.00 7.29 -2.75
N LEU A 59 -2.23 7.43 -3.22
CA LEU A 59 -2.76 8.74 -3.58
C LEU A 59 -3.16 9.45 -2.31
N LYS A 60 -2.48 10.57 -2.04
CA LYS A 60 -2.58 11.33 -0.79
C LYS A 60 -3.93 12.07 -0.70
N PRO A 61 -4.27 12.61 0.47
CA PRO A 61 -5.53 13.33 0.66
C PRO A 61 -5.80 14.42 -0.38
N ASP A 62 -4.79 15.15 -0.82
CA ASP A 62 -4.90 16.20 -1.84
C ASP A 62 -5.27 15.65 -3.23
N ALA A 63 -4.77 14.48 -3.61
CA ALA A 63 -5.19 13.81 -4.86
C ALA A 63 -6.65 13.35 -4.79
N VAL A 64 -7.08 12.80 -3.64
CA VAL A 64 -8.46 12.36 -3.43
C VAL A 64 -9.42 13.56 -3.45
N GLN A 65 -9.13 14.60 -2.67
CA GLN A 65 -9.97 15.80 -2.55
C GLN A 65 -10.09 16.59 -3.87
N ARG A 66 -9.09 16.50 -4.74
CA ARG A 66 -9.08 17.12 -6.06
C ARG A 66 -9.66 16.24 -7.17
N ASN A 67 -10.27 15.10 -6.83
CA ASN A 67 -10.86 14.14 -7.78
C ASN A 67 -9.86 13.64 -8.85
N LEU A 68 -8.60 13.44 -8.47
CA LEU A 68 -7.54 13.02 -9.37
C LEU A 68 -7.31 11.50 -9.38
N MET A 69 -8.03 10.72 -8.54
CA MET A 69 -7.81 9.28 -8.39
C MET A 69 -7.84 8.55 -9.73
N GLY A 70 -8.93 8.67 -10.50
CA GLY A 70 -9.06 8.00 -11.80
C GLY A 70 -7.98 8.42 -12.79
N ARG A 71 -7.70 9.73 -12.88
CA ARG A 71 -6.68 10.27 -13.79
C ARG A 71 -5.26 9.77 -13.48
N ILE A 72 -4.95 9.55 -12.21
CA ILE A 72 -3.63 9.04 -11.80
C ILE A 72 -3.58 7.52 -11.97
N LEU A 73 -4.65 6.80 -11.60
CA LEU A 73 -4.74 5.34 -11.75
C LEU A 73 -4.60 4.94 -13.22
N THR A 74 -5.34 5.58 -14.11
CA THR A 74 -5.27 5.35 -15.56
C THR A 74 -3.84 5.45 -16.08
N ARG A 75 -3.01 6.35 -15.59
CA ARG A 75 -1.61 6.47 -16.03
C ARG A 75 -0.78 5.22 -15.75
N PHE A 76 -1.04 4.53 -14.64
CA PHE A 76 -0.36 3.25 -14.34
C PHE A 76 -0.86 2.14 -15.27
N GLU A 77 -2.17 2.10 -15.52
CA GLU A 77 -2.76 1.12 -16.46
C GLU A 77 -2.29 1.36 -17.89
N ASP A 78 -2.30 2.61 -18.38
CA ASP A 78 -1.80 3.00 -19.71
C ASP A 78 -0.31 2.66 -19.89
N LYS A 79 0.47 2.69 -18.80
CA LYS A 79 1.88 2.26 -18.80
C LYS A 79 2.05 0.74 -18.87
N GLY A 80 0.98 -0.03 -18.80
CA GLY A 80 1.01 -1.49 -18.80
C GLY A 80 1.20 -2.11 -17.40
N LEU A 81 1.24 -1.30 -16.33
CA LEU A 81 1.31 -1.80 -14.97
C LEU A 81 -0.03 -2.41 -14.53
N GLN A 82 0.01 -3.40 -13.64
CA GLN A 82 -1.16 -4.10 -13.15
C GLN A 82 -1.53 -3.62 -11.76
N ILE A 83 -2.80 -3.28 -11.52
CA ILE A 83 -3.31 -2.99 -10.18
C ILE A 83 -3.76 -4.31 -9.56
N VAL A 84 -3.02 -4.82 -8.59
CA VAL A 84 -3.31 -6.10 -7.93
C VAL A 84 -3.97 -5.94 -6.56
N GLY A 85 -4.03 -4.73 -6.02
CA GLY A 85 -4.75 -4.37 -4.80
C GLY A 85 -5.13 -2.90 -4.80
N CYS A 86 -6.32 -2.57 -4.30
CA CYS A 86 -6.78 -1.18 -4.29
C CYS A 86 -7.76 -0.95 -3.12
N LYS A 87 -7.48 0.06 -2.27
CA LYS A 87 -8.34 0.40 -1.13
C LYS A 87 -8.45 1.90 -0.92
N LEU A 88 -9.68 2.41 -0.86
CA LEU A 88 -9.96 3.74 -0.32
C LEU A 88 -10.08 3.61 1.20
N MET A 89 -9.22 4.30 1.96
CA MET A 89 -9.17 4.16 3.41
C MET A 89 -8.77 5.45 4.12
N ARG A 90 -9.02 5.50 5.43
CA ARG A 90 -8.40 6.49 6.33
C ARG A 90 -7.20 5.85 7.02
N ILE A 91 -6.07 6.54 7.00
CA ILE A 91 -4.87 6.14 7.73
C ILE A 91 -5.06 6.51 9.20
N SER A 92 -4.87 5.54 10.13
CA SER A 92 -4.87 5.83 11.57
C SER A 92 -3.57 6.54 11.99
N GLN A 93 -3.56 7.13 13.19
CA GLN A 93 -2.35 7.77 13.74
C GLN A 93 -1.21 6.75 13.90
N GLU A 94 -1.54 5.53 14.36
CA GLU A 94 -0.60 4.43 14.56
C GLU A 94 0.00 3.97 13.23
N LEU A 95 -0.84 3.78 12.20
CA LEU A 95 -0.38 3.38 10.87
C LEU A 95 0.50 4.48 10.23
N ALA A 96 0.12 5.75 10.39
CA ALA A 96 0.93 6.87 9.92
C ALA A 96 2.27 6.94 10.64
N ALA A 97 2.28 6.74 11.96
CA ALA A 97 3.51 6.74 12.76
C ALA A 97 4.45 5.62 12.34
N GLU A 98 3.95 4.41 12.11
CA GLU A 98 4.76 3.28 11.65
C GLU A 98 5.27 3.49 10.20
N HIS A 99 4.42 3.96 9.30
CA HIS A 99 4.79 4.19 7.90
C HIS A 99 5.87 5.27 7.74
N TYR A 100 5.76 6.37 8.51
CA TYR A 100 6.67 7.52 8.46
C TYR A 100 7.70 7.55 9.59
N LYS A 101 7.97 6.43 10.29
CA LYS A 101 8.87 6.38 11.45
C LYS A 101 10.26 6.93 11.17
N ASP A 102 10.78 6.72 9.96
CA ASP A 102 12.10 7.22 9.55
C ASP A 102 12.15 8.76 9.43
N HIS A 103 10.99 9.41 9.49
CA HIS A 103 10.86 10.87 9.49
C HIS A 103 10.51 11.45 10.87
N ALA A 104 10.36 10.63 11.91
CA ALA A 104 9.86 11.06 13.22
C ALA A 104 10.65 12.23 13.85
N SER A 105 11.95 12.30 13.58
CA SER A 105 12.83 13.39 14.07
C SER A 105 12.80 14.67 13.20
N LYS A 106 12.08 14.67 12.07
CA LYS A 106 12.10 15.80 11.14
C LYS A 106 11.08 16.86 11.53
N PRO A 107 11.35 18.17 11.37
CA PRO A 107 10.43 19.25 11.75
C PRO A 107 9.08 19.19 11.04
N PHE A 108 9.02 18.64 9.83
CA PHE A 108 7.78 18.51 9.05
C PHE A 108 6.90 17.32 9.47
N TYR A 109 7.41 16.38 10.28
CA TYR A 109 6.71 15.13 10.62
C TYR A 109 5.32 15.34 11.23
N PRO A 110 5.10 16.22 12.24
CA PRO A 110 3.76 16.40 12.80
C PRO A 110 2.75 16.92 11.76
N GLY A 111 3.20 17.77 10.84
CA GLY A 111 2.38 18.27 9.74
C GLY A 111 2.03 17.17 8.73
N LEU A 112 3.00 16.31 8.40
CA LEU A 112 2.81 15.17 7.52
C LEU A 112 1.80 14.17 8.09
N VAL A 113 1.93 13.78 9.36
CA VAL A 113 1.01 12.85 10.01
C VAL A 113 -0.41 13.43 10.02
N ARG A 114 -0.59 14.69 10.44
CA ARG A 114 -1.89 15.37 10.44
C ARG A 114 -2.51 15.43 9.04
N PHE A 115 -1.73 15.71 8.02
CA PHE A 115 -2.19 15.74 6.63
C PHE A 115 -2.65 14.35 6.17
N MET A 116 -1.85 13.31 6.38
CA MET A 116 -2.13 11.95 5.91
C MET A 116 -3.29 11.28 6.64
N THR A 117 -3.57 11.66 7.89
CA THR A 117 -4.67 11.10 8.69
C THR A 117 -5.97 11.92 8.60
N GLY A 118 -5.89 13.16 8.09
CA GLY A 118 -7.01 14.09 8.08
C GLY A 118 -8.13 13.70 7.10
N ASN A 119 -7.81 13.08 5.98
CA ASN A 119 -8.76 12.74 4.92
C ASN A 119 -8.45 11.36 4.31
N PRO A 120 -9.39 10.76 3.55
CA PRO A 120 -9.13 9.49 2.87
C PRO A 120 -7.95 9.56 1.91
N VAL A 121 -7.31 8.40 1.73
CA VAL A 121 -6.28 8.12 0.74
C VAL A 121 -6.70 6.93 -0.09
N LEU A 122 -6.20 6.83 -1.33
CA LEU A 122 -6.32 5.60 -2.12
C LEU A 122 -4.96 4.88 -2.09
N THR A 123 -4.93 3.68 -1.52
CA THR A 123 -3.74 2.81 -1.52
C THR A 123 -3.86 1.77 -2.63
N MET A 124 -2.78 1.53 -3.36
CA MET A 124 -2.73 0.55 -4.44
C MET A 124 -1.47 -0.30 -4.31
N ALA A 125 -1.61 -1.60 -4.60
CA ALA A 125 -0.51 -2.50 -4.90
C ALA A 125 -0.39 -2.56 -6.42
N VAL A 126 0.72 -2.08 -6.96
CA VAL A 126 0.98 -1.96 -8.40
C VAL A 126 2.10 -2.92 -8.79
N ARG A 127 1.85 -3.75 -9.79
CA ARG A 127 2.76 -4.83 -10.22
C ARG A 127 3.24 -4.62 -11.65
N GLY A 128 4.48 -4.99 -11.92
CA GLY A 128 5.09 -5.00 -13.25
C GLY A 128 6.57 -5.33 -13.21
N ILE A 129 7.18 -5.53 -14.37
CA ILE A 129 8.66 -5.61 -14.48
C ILE A 129 9.23 -4.23 -14.19
N GLY A 130 10.13 -4.13 -13.19
CA GLY A 130 10.71 -2.85 -12.78
C GLY A 130 9.70 -1.84 -12.22
N ALA A 131 8.57 -2.31 -11.64
CA ALA A 131 7.45 -1.46 -11.21
C ALA A 131 7.87 -0.35 -10.25
N ILE A 132 8.82 -0.61 -9.34
CA ILE A 132 9.31 0.39 -8.37
C ILE A 132 9.92 1.58 -9.13
N THR A 133 10.87 1.31 -9.99
CA THR A 133 11.59 2.35 -10.77
C THR A 133 10.64 3.09 -11.72
N ILE A 134 9.77 2.35 -12.43
CA ILE A 134 8.81 2.92 -13.38
C ILE A 134 7.83 3.84 -12.64
N CYS A 135 7.22 3.37 -11.53
CA CYS A 135 6.30 4.20 -10.74
C CYS A 135 6.99 5.47 -10.22
N ARG A 136 8.24 5.36 -9.72
CA ARG A 136 9.01 6.52 -9.25
C ARG A 136 9.27 7.52 -10.38
N ALA A 137 9.61 7.07 -11.58
CA ALA A 137 9.78 7.92 -12.75
C ALA A 137 8.47 8.61 -13.15
N MET A 138 7.35 7.89 -13.18
CA MET A 138 6.03 8.43 -13.47
C MET A 138 5.55 9.46 -12.45
N MET A 139 5.90 9.30 -11.18
CA MET A 139 5.57 10.25 -10.11
C MET A 139 6.29 11.59 -10.28
N GLY A 140 7.53 11.57 -10.76
CA GLY A 140 8.39 12.74 -10.87
C GLY A 140 9.04 13.18 -9.56
N ALA A 141 9.78 14.29 -9.59
CA ALA A 141 10.48 14.84 -8.43
C ALA A 141 9.54 15.07 -7.24
N THR A 142 10.09 14.97 -6.00
CA THR A 142 9.29 15.06 -4.76
C THR A 142 8.52 16.36 -4.65
N PHE A 143 9.10 17.47 -5.08
CA PHE A 143 8.45 18.77 -5.06
C PHE A 143 7.75 19.02 -6.40
N GLY A 144 6.43 19.23 -6.37
CA GLY A 144 5.63 19.46 -7.57
C GLY A 144 6.14 20.60 -8.43
N SER A 145 6.58 21.71 -7.81
CA SER A 145 7.16 22.87 -8.49
C SER A 145 8.46 22.57 -9.28
N LYS A 146 9.11 21.43 -9.01
CA LYS A 146 10.35 20.99 -9.64
C LYS A 146 10.17 19.74 -10.50
N ALA A 147 8.97 19.15 -10.49
CA ALA A 147 8.69 17.96 -11.25
C ALA A 147 8.51 18.29 -12.73
N ALA A 148 9.11 17.47 -13.58
CA ALA A 148 9.01 17.65 -15.03
C ALA A 148 7.57 17.46 -15.51
N ALA A 149 7.13 18.26 -16.47
CA ALA A 149 5.87 18.05 -17.19
C ALA A 149 5.82 16.63 -17.76
N GLY A 150 4.62 16.04 -17.82
CA GLY A 150 4.43 14.64 -18.17
C GLY A 150 4.52 13.68 -16.98
N THR A 151 5.08 14.10 -15.84
CA THR A 151 5.01 13.31 -14.60
C THR A 151 3.74 13.65 -13.80
N ILE A 152 3.31 12.75 -12.89
CA ILE A 152 2.10 12.97 -12.09
C ILE A 152 2.20 14.28 -11.29
N ARG A 153 3.33 14.52 -10.64
CA ARG A 153 3.56 15.75 -9.87
C ARG A 153 3.76 16.98 -10.75
N GLY A 154 4.40 16.81 -11.91
CA GLY A 154 4.58 17.93 -12.86
C GLY A 154 3.28 18.42 -13.48
N ASP A 155 2.36 17.48 -13.76
CA ASP A 155 1.08 17.83 -14.39
C ASP A 155 0.03 18.31 -13.38
N PHE A 156 0.06 17.77 -12.14
CA PHE A 156 -1.01 18.00 -11.18
C PHE A 156 -0.58 18.68 -9.88
N GLY A 157 0.71 18.75 -9.56
CA GLY A 157 1.22 19.29 -8.30
C GLY A 157 1.93 20.61 -8.46
N VAL A 158 1.41 21.67 -7.85
CA VAL A 158 2.08 22.98 -7.77
C VAL A 158 2.85 23.10 -6.45
N SER A 159 2.35 22.46 -5.39
CA SER A 159 2.89 22.57 -4.04
C SER A 159 4.06 21.64 -3.80
N ASN A 160 4.97 22.05 -2.93
CA ASN A 160 6.04 21.19 -2.42
C ASN A 160 5.54 20.20 -1.37
N SER A 161 4.56 20.59 -0.55
CA SER A 161 4.02 19.75 0.54
C SER A 161 2.85 18.88 0.08
N TYR A 162 1.94 19.44 -0.72
CA TYR A 162 0.80 18.72 -1.30
C TYR A 162 1.22 18.16 -2.66
N ASN A 163 1.90 17.01 -2.61
CA ASN A 163 2.57 16.43 -3.78
C ASN A 163 1.93 15.13 -4.27
N LEU A 164 0.64 14.95 -3.95
CA LEU A 164 -0.34 14.02 -4.55
C LEU A 164 -0.12 12.54 -4.29
N ILE A 165 1.11 12.05 -4.27
CA ILE A 165 1.37 10.63 -4.38
C ILE A 165 2.62 10.22 -3.60
N HIS A 166 2.56 9.03 -2.99
CA HIS A 166 3.70 8.30 -2.45
C HIS A 166 3.88 7.00 -3.25
N GLY A 167 5.11 6.54 -3.38
CA GLY A 167 5.46 5.22 -3.89
C GLY A 167 6.73 4.75 -3.23
N SER A 168 6.80 3.44 -2.94
CA SER A 168 8.00 2.82 -2.37
C SER A 168 9.23 3.11 -3.24
N ASP A 169 10.39 3.24 -2.63
CA ASP A 169 11.64 3.63 -3.30
C ASP A 169 12.65 2.49 -3.44
N SER A 170 12.37 1.35 -2.80
CA SER A 170 13.20 0.14 -2.90
C SER A 170 12.34 -1.13 -2.73
N PRO A 171 12.86 -2.31 -3.10
CA PRO A 171 12.18 -3.60 -2.85
C PRO A 171 11.89 -3.84 -1.37
N GLU A 172 12.82 -3.47 -0.48
CA GLU A 172 12.69 -3.60 0.97
C GLU A 172 11.58 -2.68 1.50
N ALA A 173 11.56 -1.42 1.04
CA ALA A 173 10.50 -0.47 1.38
C ALA A 173 9.15 -0.96 0.84
N ALA A 174 9.08 -1.45 -0.40
CA ALA A 174 7.86 -1.99 -0.98
C ALA A 174 7.30 -3.15 -0.16
N THR A 175 8.14 -4.11 0.21
CA THR A 175 7.74 -5.26 1.04
C THR A 175 7.19 -4.81 2.39
N ARG A 176 7.92 -3.94 3.09
CA ARG A 176 7.51 -3.40 4.39
C ARG A 176 6.20 -2.62 4.29
N GLU A 177 6.11 -1.72 3.33
CA GLU A 177 4.98 -0.82 3.17
C GLU A 177 3.72 -1.56 2.73
N LEU A 178 3.80 -2.49 1.76
CA LEU A 178 2.69 -3.35 1.39
C LEU A 178 2.14 -4.11 2.61
N GLY A 179 3.04 -4.64 3.48
CA GLY A 179 2.65 -5.32 4.71
C GLY A 179 1.92 -4.46 5.74
N LEU A 180 2.13 -3.15 5.73
CA LEU A 180 1.41 -2.23 6.59
C LEU A 180 -0.01 -1.94 6.06
N PHE A 181 -0.18 -1.85 4.75
CA PHE A 181 -1.44 -1.38 4.14
C PHE A 181 -2.36 -2.50 3.65
N PHE A 182 -1.83 -3.68 3.34
CA PHE A 182 -2.60 -4.80 2.79
C PHE A 182 -2.52 -6.03 3.69
N LYS A 183 -3.65 -6.70 3.85
CA LYS A 183 -3.74 -8.00 4.56
C LYS A 183 -3.61 -9.14 3.56
N ALA A 184 -3.43 -10.35 4.08
CA ALA A 184 -3.54 -11.56 3.27
C ALA A 184 -4.89 -11.59 2.52
N GLY A 185 -4.84 -11.78 1.19
CA GLY A 185 -6.02 -11.79 0.32
C GLY A 185 -6.45 -10.41 -0.22
N ASP A 186 -5.89 -9.31 0.24
CA ASP A 186 -6.14 -7.97 -0.33
C ASP A 186 -5.38 -7.75 -1.65
N ILE A 187 -4.29 -8.51 -1.88
CA ILE A 187 -3.50 -8.49 -3.11
C ILE A 187 -3.86 -9.74 -3.90
N LEU A 188 -4.36 -9.53 -5.11
CA LEU A 188 -4.90 -10.59 -5.97
C LEU A 188 -3.87 -11.06 -6.99
N GLU A 189 -3.84 -12.37 -7.23
CA GLU A 189 -3.09 -12.98 -8.31
C GLU A 189 -4.05 -13.24 -9.47
N TYR A 190 -3.81 -12.58 -10.61
CA TYR A 190 -4.58 -12.81 -11.83
C TYR A 190 -3.75 -12.45 -13.07
N SER A 191 -4.07 -13.08 -14.20
CA SER A 191 -3.44 -12.81 -15.50
C SER A 191 -4.35 -11.90 -16.33
N ARG A 192 -3.76 -10.98 -17.07
CA ARG A 192 -4.50 -10.17 -18.05
C ARG A 192 -4.28 -10.74 -19.44
N VAL A 193 -5.32 -10.70 -20.26
CA VAL A 193 -5.25 -11.14 -21.67
C VAL A 193 -4.23 -10.33 -22.47
N GLY A 194 -4.03 -9.06 -22.10
CA GLY A 194 -3.12 -8.14 -22.77
C GLY A 194 -1.64 -8.24 -22.36
N ASP A 195 -1.27 -9.08 -21.37
CA ASP A 195 0.12 -9.13 -20.88
C ASP A 195 1.14 -9.48 -21.97
N SER A 196 0.76 -10.30 -22.96
CA SER A 196 1.59 -10.63 -24.13
C SER A 196 1.84 -9.44 -25.08
N TYR A 197 1.11 -8.35 -24.92
CA TYR A 197 1.29 -7.10 -25.66
C TYR A 197 1.98 -6.00 -24.83
N VAL A 198 2.26 -6.29 -23.56
CA VAL A 198 2.95 -5.38 -22.64
C VAL A 198 4.40 -5.80 -22.47
N TYR A 199 4.64 -7.11 -22.37
CA TYR A 199 5.97 -7.66 -22.11
C TYR A 199 6.38 -8.56 -23.27
N ASP A 200 7.53 -8.26 -23.88
CA ASP A 200 8.13 -9.17 -24.88
C ASP A 200 8.66 -10.41 -24.15
N SER A 201 8.02 -11.55 -24.42
CA SER A 201 8.40 -12.86 -23.88
C SER A 201 9.15 -13.73 -24.90
N THR A 202 9.47 -13.20 -26.08
CA THR A 202 10.12 -13.97 -27.18
C THR A 202 11.63 -14.11 -26.98
N GLY A 203 12.25 -13.23 -26.19
CA GLY A 203 13.66 -13.26 -25.84
C GLY A 203 13.99 -14.16 -24.64
N SER A 204 15.29 -14.30 -24.35
CA SER A 204 15.77 -15.01 -23.15
C SER A 204 15.51 -14.22 -21.85
N LYS A 205 15.22 -12.94 -21.97
CA LYS A 205 14.84 -12.04 -20.88
C LYS A 205 13.63 -11.23 -21.33
N PRO A 206 12.44 -11.40 -20.72
CA PRO A 206 11.31 -10.53 -20.94
C PRO A 206 11.65 -9.09 -20.56
N GLU A 207 11.30 -8.14 -21.41
CA GLU A 207 11.50 -6.71 -21.21
C GLU A 207 10.15 -6.00 -21.11
#